data_14a948bc0c8149c9bd2c0874208c0832
#
_entry.id   14a948bc0c8149c9bd2c0874208c0832
#
_cell.length_a   1.000
_cell.length_b   1.000
_cell.length_c   1.000
_cell.angle_alpha   90.00
_cell.angle_beta   90.00
_cell.angle_gamma   90.00
#
_symmetry.space_group_name_H-M   'P 1'
#
loop_
_entity.id
_entity.type
_entity.pdbx_description
1 polymer ?
#
loop_
_entity_poly.entity_id
_entity_poly.type
_entity_poly.pdbx_seq_one_letter_code
_entity_poly.pdbx_strand_id
1 'polypeptide(L)'
;MKKFLALIAVILISIEISGCLSIYEKDDLEKNNELIIGICMGPHGFHPWMESYDVDTMSVNCNIFNSLVEFDNLFSITPALAESWNNPDNLTWRFNLRKNVKFHNGYNFTAEDVKYTIDMIKADNSSALRELLTSISNVVIINNFTVDILTEKPCPILLNKLVDIFIVSKKYQEETEEQWPIGTGPYKLIDYVENENITLERYDEYWKGKLFIKKVIFKIIPESEDRKNALIEGIIDIGNVHPDHYQEIYCAKGLDVKTVSPPTVFYLSFDFRENNSSYIYGEKNPMSDIRVRKAIYHAIDIDYLIDQILNGFGGAASQFVSPLIFGYNPNIKRLSYDLDNARNLMNESGYKEGFEVDLDCSDDNKSQQMFGELARMLGDINIDVHVNPLAGGELFHKLFTKNSSLYVVGWLTGSADGGEIYDFLLRTVDTGNFTGMYNYGYYSNSEVDKICEQIAGIMNPKDRLFLMQQGFMIAMEDVAWVPLYIPQYIYGCKNNIDWIPYAGMGYNIEEIKFL
;
A
#
# COMPACT_ATOMS: atom_id res chain seq x y z
N MET A 1 39.52 59.55 29.37
CA MET A 1 38.37 59.63 28.51
C MET A 1 38.49 58.75 27.25
N LYS A 2 39.56 58.78 26.44
CA LYS A 2 39.65 57.92 25.21
C LYS A 2 39.67 56.42 25.46
N LYS A 3 40.15 55.88 26.56
CA LYS A 3 40.12 54.43 26.90
C LYS A 3 38.75 53.94 27.39
N PHE A 4 37.92 54.84 27.94
CA PHE A 4 36.55 54.48 28.40
C PHE A 4 35.55 54.41 27.22
N LEU A 5 35.75 55.28 26.23
CA LEU A 5 34.93 55.21 24.97
C LEU A 5 35.23 53.97 24.10
N ALA A 6 36.49 53.51 24.10
CA ALA A 6 36.84 52.28 23.37
C ALA A 6 36.24 51.02 24.03
N LEU A 7 36.09 50.99 25.37
CA LEU A 7 35.52 49.88 26.11
C LEU A 7 33.97 49.78 25.88
N ILE A 8 33.28 50.94 25.80
CA ILE A 8 31.85 51.01 25.50
C ILE A 8 31.55 50.59 24.05
N ALA A 9 32.42 50.99 23.09
CA ALA A 9 32.27 50.58 21.69
C ALA A 9 32.46 49.06 21.51
N VAL A 10 33.39 48.43 22.22
CA VAL A 10 33.60 46.96 22.15
C VAL A 10 32.44 46.19 22.81
N ILE A 11 31.87 46.74 23.91
CA ILE A 11 30.69 46.11 24.55
C ILE A 11 29.43 46.24 23.69
N LEU A 12 29.22 47.38 23.02
CA LEU A 12 28.09 47.58 22.12
C LEU A 12 28.19 46.68 20.85
N ILE A 13 29.38 46.52 20.27
CA ILE A 13 29.61 45.64 19.13
C ILE A 13 29.43 44.16 19.54
N SER A 14 29.87 43.77 20.74
CA SER A 14 29.67 42.40 21.23
C SER A 14 28.21 42.10 21.57
N ILE A 15 27.40 43.07 21.98
CA ILE A 15 25.96 42.90 22.22
C ILE A 15 25.18 42.80 20.87
N GLU A 16 25.55 43.61 19.87
CA GLU A 16 24.93 43.51 18.52
C GLU A 16 25.29 42.21 17.81
N ILE A 17 26.56 41.74 17.90
CA ILE A 17 26.97 40.45 17.30
C ILE A 17 26.32 39.28 18.05
N SER A 18 26.21 39.35 19.39
CA SER A 18 25.52 38.31 20.17
C SER A 18 24.00 38.28 19.89
N GLY A 19 23.37 39.46 19.67
CA GLY A 19 21.97 39.57 19.30
C GLY A 19 21.69 39.05 17.89
N CYS A 20 22.54 39.37 16.91
CA CYS A 20 22.43 38.87 15.53
C CYS A 20 22.69 37.35 15.47
N LEU A 21 23.70 36.83 16.21
CA LEU A 21 23.94 35.39 16.26
C LEU A 21 22.77 34.63 16.91
N SER A 22 22.18 35.16 17.99
CA SER A 22 21.04 34.53 18.65
C SER A 22 19.73 34.56 17.81
N ILE A 23 19.56 35.58 16.96
CA ILE A 23 18.44 35.67 16.02
C ILE A 23 18.67 34.71 14.83
N TYR A 24 19.90 34.65 14.31
CA TYR A 24 20.25 33.73 13.21
C TYR A 24 20.16 32.25 13.64
N GLU A 25 20.68 31.90 14.83
CA GLU A 25 20.54 30.55 15.40
C GLU A 25 19.09 30.20 15.73
N LYS A 26 18.26 31.16 16.10
CA LYS A 26 16.85 30.94 16.42
C LYS A 26 16.00 30.75 15.18
N ASP A 27 16.25 31.53 14.11
CA ASP A 27 15.58 31.36 12.82
C ASP A 27 15.99 30.05 12.12
N ASP A 28 17.26 29.63 12.21
CA ASP A 28 17.73 28.36 11.68
C ASP A 28 17.22 27.16 12.51
N LEU A 29 17.10 27.29 13.83
CA LEU A 29 16.51 26.26 14.68
C LEU A 29 14.98 26.16 14.49
N GLU A 30 14.31 27.24 14.14
CA GLU A 30 12.86 27.19 13.82
C GLU A 30 12.61 26.60 12.42
N LYS A 31 13.46 26.89 11.43
CA LYS A 31 13.41 26.26 10.10
C LYS A 31 13.69 24.75 10.13
N ASN A 32 14.57 24.28 11.02
CA ASN A 32 14.87 22.85 11.19
C ASN A 32 13.79 22.05 11.93
N ASN A 33 12.66 22.66 12.29
CA ASN A 33 11.55 22.02 13.00
C ASN A 33 10.26 21.92 12.17
N GLU A 34 10.30 22.32 10.89
CA GLU A 34 9.19 22.20 9.95
C GLU A 34 9.57 21.24 8.82
N LEU A 35 8.66 20.37 8.44
CA LEU A 35 8.80 19.43 7.33
C LEU A 35 7.69 19.67 6.33
N ILE A 36 8.03 19.84 5.04
CA ILE A 36 7.09 20.08 3.96
C ILE A 36 7.11 18.88 3.02
N ILE A 37 5.98 18.19 2.88
CA ILE A 37 5.82 16.99 2.07
C ILE A 37 4.89 17.29 0.90
N GLY A 38 5.32 16.99 -0.32
CA GLY A 38 4.48 17.05 -1.51
C GLY A 38 3.69 15.76 -1.69
N ILE A 39 2.35 15.83 -1.71
CA ILE A 39 1.44 14.73 -1.96
C ILE A 39 0.63 14.97 -3.24
N CYS A 40 0.07 13.89 -3.81
CA CYS A 40 -0.66 13.96 -5.09
C CYS A 40 -2.06 14.55 -4.90
N MET A 41 -2.78 14.14 -3.85
CA MET A 41 -4.14 14.57 -3.58
C MET A 41 -4.34 14.87 -2.10
N GLY A 42 -5.33 15.68 -1.80
CA GLY A 42 -5.77 15.89 -0.41
C GLY A 42 -6.61 14.72 0.09
N PRO A 43 -6.71 14.55 1.42
CA PRO A 43 -7.57 13.53 1.99
C PRO A 43 -9.03 13.79 1.61
N HIS A 44 -9.75 12.72 1.27
CA HIS A 44 -11.19 12.79 1.04
C HIS A 44 -11.96 13.22 2.31
N GLY A 45 -11.28 13.21 3.45
CA GLY A 45 -11.67 13.74 4.75
C GLY A 45 -10.80 13.16 5.86
N PHE A 46 -11.08 13.60 7.08
CA PHE A 46 -10.29 13.24 8.25
C PHE A 46 -11.03 12.27 9.18
N HIS A 47 -12.16 11.70 8.73
CA HIS A 47 -12.84 10.65 9.49
C HIS A 47 -12.15 9.32 9.28
N PRO A 48 -11.77 8.60 10.36
CA PRO A 48 -11.01 7.36 10.24
C PRO A 48 -11.77 6.18 9.61
N TRP A 49 -13.07 6.30 9.33
CA TRP A 49 -13.87 5.25 8.68
C TRP A 49 -14.47 5.68 7.33
N MET A 50 -13.75 6.49 6.58
CA MET A 50 -14.23 7.09 5.36
C MET A 50 -14.46 6.14 4.19
N GLU A 51 -15.16 6.68 3.18
CA GLU A 51 -15.52 5.99 1.94
C GLU A 51 -14.32 5.62 1.05
N SER A 52 -13.17 6.31 1.20
CA SER A 52 -11.98 6.12 0.36
C SER A 52 -10.76 5.75 1.18
N TYR A 53 -10.08 4.70 0.71
CA TYR A 53 -8.85 4.17 1.29
C TYR A 53 -7.70 4.40 0.30
N ASP A 54 -7.18 5.62 0.27
CA ASP A 54 -6.06 6.00 -0.58
C ASP A 54 -4.79 6.32 0.23
N VAL A 55 -3.65 6.26 -0.44
CA VAL A 55 -2.31 6.42 0.18
C VAL A 55 -2.13 7.79 0.80
N ASP A 56 -2.60 8.86 0.16
CA ASP A 56 -2.39 10.23 0.64
C ASP A 56 -3.28 10.52 1.86
N THR A 57 -4.55 10.04 1.85
CA THR A 57 -5.43 10.08 3.03
C THR A 57 -4.82 9.32 4.21
N MET A 58 -4.30 8.12 3.97
CA MET A 58 -3.63 7.32 5.00
C MET A 58 -2.36 7.98 5.51
N SER A 59 -1.57 8.64 4.64
CA SER A 59 -0.35 9.38 5.00
C SER A 59 -0.62 10.52 5.98
N VAL A 60 -1.80 11.14 5.92
CA VAL A 60 -2.19 12.18 6.88
C VAL A 60 -2.77 11.54 8.14
N ASN A 61 -3.71 10.61 8.00
CA ASN A 61 -4.47 10.05 9.12
C ASN A 61 -3.60 9.20 10.07
N CYS A 62 -2.61 8.45 9.59
CA CYS A 62 -1.69 7.68 10.44
C CYS A 62 -0.85 8.56 11.41
N ASN A 63 -0.71 9.86 11.12
CA ASN A 63 -0.03 10.80 11.99
C ASN A 63 -0.98 11.47 13.00
N ILE A 64 -2.30 11.43 12.77
CA ILE A 64 -3.33 11.99 13.67
C ILE A 64 -3.89 10.92 14.61
N PHE A 65 -4.05 9.70 14.13
CA PHE A 65 -4.69 8.61 14.85
C PHE A 65 -3.73 7.46 15.09
N ASN A 66 -4.08 6.56 16.02
CA ASN A 66 -3.46 5.24 16.16
C ASN A 66 -4.54 4.16 16.16
N SER A 67 -4.15 2.97 15.74
CA SER A 67 -4.91 1.73 15.82
C SER A 67 -4.49 0.89 17.04
N LEU A 68 -5.10 -0.27 17.25
CA LEU A 68 -4.69 -1.20 18.32
C LEU A 68 -3.30 -1.77 18.08
N VAL A 69 -2.99 -2.06 16.83
CA VAL A 69 -1.72 -2.64 16.37
C VAL A 69 -1.31 -1.93 15.08
N GLU A 70 -0.02 -1.91 14.77
CA GLU A 70 0.51 -1.25 13.57
C GLU A 70 1.49 -2.18 12.84
N PHE A 71 1.76 -1.91 11.57
CA PHE A 71 2.84 -2.57 10.84
C PHE A 71 4.18 -1.83 11.07
N ASP A 72 5.26 -2.61 11.19
CA ASP A 72 6.61 -2.08 11.00
C ASP A 72 6.96 -2.00 9.49
N ASN A 73 8.16 -1.53 9.16
CA ASN A 73 8.65 -1.39 7.77
C ASN A 73 8.79 -2.74 7.02
N LEU A 74 8.64 -3.87 7.69
CA LEU A 74 8.66 -5.22 7.13
C LEU A 74 7.29 -5.89 7.16
N PHE A 75 6.22 -5.13 7.41
CA PHE A 75 4.85 -5.62 7.58
C PHE A 75 4.65 -6.63 8.72
N SER A 76 5.52 -6.61 9.73
CA SER A 76 5.27 -7.34 10.96
C SER A 76 4.33 -6.55 11.86
N ILE A 77 3.38 -7.26 12.49
CA ILE A 77 2.46 -6.63 13.45
C ILE A 77 3.21 -6.26 14.74
N THR A 78 3.10 -5.01 15.12
CA THR A 78 3.70 -4.44 16.34
C THR A 78 2.66 -3.79 17.25
N PRO A 79 2.93 -3.71 18.59
CA PRO A 79 2.02 -3.08 19.54
C PRO A 79 1.88 -1.57 19.30
N ALA A 80 0.61 -1.09 19.19
CA ALA A 80 0.28 0.33 19.19
C ALA A 80 -0.56 0.69 20.44
N LEU A 81 -1.85 0.99 20.34
CA LEU A 81 -2.70 1.26 21.51
C LEU A 81 -2.93 0.03 22.39
N ALA A 82 -2.82 -1.18 21.83
CA ALA A 82 -2.68 -2.40 22.60
C ALA A 82 -1.19 -2.68 22.86
N GLU A 83 -0.82 -2.88 24.14
CA GLU A 83 0.56 -3.26 24.51
C GLU A 83 0.83 -4.76 24.35
N SER A 84 -0.23 -5.57 24.32
CA SER A 84 -0.16 -7.02 24.09
C SER A 84 -1.53 -7.60 23.75
N TRP A 85 -1.53 -8.80 23.17
CA TRP A 85 -2.73 -9.58 22.88
C TRP A 85 -2.48 -11.07 23.01
N ASN A 86 -3.56 -11.84 23.17
CA ASN A 86 -3.53 -13.30 23.15
C ASN A 86 -4.90 -13.85 22.74
N ASN A 87 -4.93 -15.13 22.40
CA ASN A 87 -6.15 -15.87 22.08
C ASN A 87 -6.50 -16.81 23.24
N PRO A 88 -7.46 -16.47 24.14
CA PRO A 88 -7.97 -17.39 25.13
C PRO A 88 -8.57 -18.65 24.52
N ASP A 89 -9.17 -18.51 23.34
CA ASP A 89 -9.66 -19.57 22.46
C ASP A 89 -9.59 -19.13 21.00
N ASN A 90 -10.01 -19.99 20.06
CA ASN A 90 -9.91 -19.70 18.62
C ASN A 90 -10.85 -18.59 18.11
N LEU A 91 -11.82 -18.16 18.90
CA LEU A 91 -12.82 -17.15 18.54
C LEU A 91 -12.64 -15.85 19.32
N THR A 92 -11.73 -15.81 20.28
CA THR A 92 -11.51 -14.66 21.17
C THR A 92 -10.10 -14.10 20.99
N TRP A 93 -10.04 -12.82 20.69
CA TRP A 93 -8.82 -12.04 20.72
C TRP A 93 -8.88 -11.06 21.89
N ARG A 94 -8.06 -11.29 22.92
CA ARG A 94 -7.96 -10.42 24.10
C ARG A 94 -6.83 -9.42 23.91
N PHE A 95 -7.15 -8.13 24.03
CA PHE A 95 -6.19 -7.04 23.97
C PHE A 95 -6.02 -6.39 25.33
N ASN A 96 -4.76 -6.20 25.76
CA ASN A 96 -4.40 -5.38 26.91
C ASN A 96 -4.01 -3.99 26.37
N LEU A 97 -4.75 -2.97 26.78
CA LEU A 97 -4.62 -1.62 26.28
C LEU A 97 -3.62 -0.82 27.10
N ARG A 98 -2.90 0.11 26.45
CA ARG A 98 -2.01 1.05 27.12
C ARG A 98 -2.77 1.94 28.08
N LYS A 99 -2.16 2.18 29.23
CA LYS A 99 -2.65 3.15 30.23
C LYS A 99 -2.02 4.52 29.96
N ASN A 100 -2.70 5.57 30.39
CA ASN A 100 -2.23 6.95 30.29
C ASN A 100 -2.06 7.49 28.86
N VAL A 101 -2.72 6.88 27.87
CA VAL A 101 -2.87 7.45 26.55
C VAL A 101 -3.98 8.51 26.58
N LYS A 102 -3.73 9.66 25.96
CA LYS A 102 -4.71 10.74 25.84
C LYS A 102 -4.97 11.05 24.37
N PHE A 103 -6.22 11.36 24.06
CA PHE A 103 -6.57 12.02 22.82
C PHE A 103 -6.08 13.48 22.81
N HIS A 104 -6.02 14.08 21.63
CA HIS A 104 -5.55 15.45 21.42
C HIS A 104 -6.29 16.50 22.23
N ASN A 105 -7.54 16.25 22.61
CA ASN A 105 -8.37 17.11 23.45
C ASN A 105 -8.19 16.83 24.97
N GLY A 106 -7.31 15.92 25.34
CA GLY A 106 -6.99 15.57 26.73
C GLY A 106 -7.87 14.47 27.33
N TYR A 107 -8.86 13.90 26.59
CA TYR A 107 -9.64 12.76 27.07
C TYR A 107 -8.76 11.50 27.14
N ASN A 108 -9.02 10.64 28.14
CA ASN A 108 -8.29 9.40 28.28
C ASN A 108 -8.82 8.33 27.31
N PHE A 109 -7.92 7.60 26.70
CA PHE A 109 -8.22 6.42 25.91
C PHE A 109 -8.56 5.22 26.81
N THR A 110 -9.63 4.49 26.47
CA THR A 110 -10.12 3.31 27.20
C THR A 110 -10.70 2.25 26.25
N ALA A 111 -11.09 1.10 26.81
CA ALA A 111 -11.79 0.03 26.08
C ALA A 111 -13.15 0.46 25.50
N GLU A 112 -13.79 1.51 26.06
CA GLU A 112 -15.04 2.07 25.54
C GLU A 112 -14.82 2.67 24.14
N ASP A 113 -13.67 3.32 23.91
CA ASP A 113 -13.35 3.93 22.62
C ASP A 113 -13.11 2.86 21.55
N VAL A 114 -12.48 1.74 21.91
CA VAL A 114 -12.29 0.59 21.02
C VAL A 114 -13.63 0.01 20.58
N LYS A 115 -14.49 -0.27 21.55
CA LYS A 115 -15.83 -0.80 21.27
C LYS A 115 -16.64 0.16 20.42
N TYR A 116 -16.67 1.42 20.79
CA TYR A 116 -17.40 2.48 20.06
C TYR A 116 -16.94 2.55 18.60
N THR A 117 -15.64 2.60 18.35
CA THR A 117 -15.06 2.69 17.00
C THR A 117 -15.50 1.50 16.13
N ILE A 118 -15.36 0.28 16.64
CA ILE A 118 -15.73 -0.93 15.88
C ILE A 118 -17.24 -0.95 15.61
N ASP A 119 -18.07 -0.63 16.62
CA ASP A 119 -19.51 -0.64 16.47
C ASP A 119 -19.99 0.41 15.45
N MET A 120 -19.39 1.61 15.45
CA MET A 120 -19.70 2.67 14.50
C MET A 120 -19.36 2.29 13.06
N ILE A 121 -18.17 1.78 12.82
CA ILE A 121 -17.75 1.32 11.48
C ILE A 121 -18.68 0.21 10.98
N LYS A 122 -19.04 -0.74 11.84
CA LYS A 122 -19.96 -1.84 11.47
C LYS A 122 -21.36 -1.36 11.16
N ALA A 123 -21.81 -0.29 11.79
CA ALA A 123 -23.14 0.30 11.58
C ALA A 123 -23.22 1.17 10.33
N ASP A 124 -22.11 1.73 9.88
CA ASP A 124 -22.05 2.61 8.72
C ASP A 124 -21.94 1.80 7.41
N ASN A 125 -23.01 1.84 6.62
CA ASN A 125 -23.06 1.13 5.33
C ASN A 125 -22.21 1.79 4.24
N SER A 126 -21.78 3.03 4.42
CA SER A 126 -20.93 3.76 3.47
C SER A 126 -19.44 3.52 3.73
N SER A 127 -19.08 3.02 4.92
CA SER A 127 -17.69 2.81 5.29
C SER A 127 -17.03 1.67 4.50
N ALA A 128 -15.95 1.98 3.78
CA ALA A 128 -15.10 0.99 3.12
C ALA A 128 -14.42 0.02 4.11
N LEU A 129 -14.18 0.46 5.36
CA LEU A 129 -13.57 -0.35 6.41
C LEU A 129 -14.53 -1.37 7.03
N ARG A 130 -15.82 -1.28 6.76
CA ARG A 130 -16.83 -2.21 7.29
C ARG A 130 -16.53 -3.67 6.92
N GLU A 131 -16.02 -3.90 5.71
CA GLU A 131 -15.70 -5.25 5.25
C GLU A 131 -14.56 -5.89 6.05
N LEU A 132 -13.61 -5.11 6.54
CA LEU A 132 -12.54 -5.60 7.41
C LEU A 132 -13.09 -6.18 8.72
N LEU A 133 -14.21 -5.65 9.21
CA LEU A 133 -14.81 -5.99 10.50
C LEU A 133 -15.94 -7.04 10.41
N THR A 134 -16.23 -7.59 9.23
CA THR A 134 -17.31 -8.58 9.03
C THR A 134 -17.12 -9.84 9.86
N SER A 135 -15.88 -10.25 10.11
CA SER A 135 -15.57 -11.42 10.96
C SER A 135 -15.83 -11.20 12.44
N ILE A 136 -15.95 -9.94 12.90
CA ILE A 136 -16.16 -9.60 14.31
C ILE A 136 -17.65 -9.75 14.64
N SER A 137 -17.96 -10.64 15.58
CA SER A 137 -19.33 -10.82 16.10
C SER A 137 -19.65 -9.80 17.19
N ASN A 138 -18.74 -9.55 18.12
CA ASN A 138 -18.95 -8.67 19.26
C ASN A 138 -17.63 -8.13 19.84
N VAL A 139 -17.72 -7.01 20.58
CA VAL A 139 -16.62 -6.45 21.37
C VAL A 139 -17.08 -6.39 22.84
N VAL A 140 -16.36 -7.08 23.71
CA VAL A 140 -16.69 -7.21 25.14
C VAL A 140 -15.67 -6.47 25.98
N ILE A 141 -16.11 -5.47 26.73
CA ILE A 141 -15.26 -4.74 27.67
C ILE A 141 -15.11 -5.56 28.95
N ILE A 142 -13.89 -5.99 29.25
CA ILE A 142 -13.58 -6.71 30.49
C ILE A 142 -13.31 -5.71 31.64
N ASN A 143 -12.55 -4.65 31.32
CA ASN A 143 -12.33 -3.50 32.17
C ASN A 143 -11.81 -2.33 31.30
N ASN A 144 -11.52 -1.18 31.91
CA ASN A 144 -11.09 0.02 31.16
C ASN A 144 -9.88 -0.18 30.24
N PHE A 145 -9.06 -1.22 30.50
CA PHE A 145 -7.82 -1.46 29.76
C PHE A 145 -7.69 -2.89 29.25
N THR A 146 -8.81 -3.62 29.18
CA THR A 146 -8.85 -4.98 28.61
C THR A 146 -10.14 -5.15 27.82
N VAL A 147 -10.02 -5.53 26.57
CA VAL A 147 -11.16 -5.76 25.67
C VAL A 147 -10.99 -7.10 24.95
N ASP A 148 -12.08 -7.84 24.82
CA ASP A 148 -12.17 -9.05 24.00
C ASP A 148 -12.90 -8.72 22.70
N ILE A 149 -12.26 -9.01 21.57
CA ILE A 149 -12.88 -8.97 20.24
C ILE A 149 -13.23 -10.40 19.88
N LEU A 150 -14.53 -10.67 19.73
CA LEU A 150 -15.06 -11.99 19.41
C LEU A 150 -15.31 -12.10 17.91
N THR A 151 -14.97 -13.24 17.33
CA THR A 151 -15.19 -13.53 15.92
C THR A 151 -16.21 -14.66 15.74
N GLU A 152 -16.94 -14.66 14.62
CA GLU A 152 -17.91 -15.73 14.30
C GLU A 152 -17.23 -17.06 13.96
N LYS A 153 -16.05 -16.98 13.36
CA LYS A 153 -15.17 -18.10 12.99
C LYS A 153 -13.74 -17.74 13.36
N PRO A 154 -12.81 -18.69 13.49
CA PRO A 154 -11.41 -18.38 13.68
C PRO A 154 -10.94 -17.39 12.58
N CYS A 155 -10.28 -16.32 12.99
CA CYS A 155 -9.82 -15.26 12.10
C CYS A 155 -8.33 -14.99 12.33
N PRO A 156 -7.42 -15.75 11.70
CA PRO A 156 -5.98 -15.63 11.92
C PRO A 156 -5.41 -14.27 11.49
N ILE A 157 -6.09 -13.55 10.59
CA ILE A 157 -5.68 -12.25 10.06
C ILE A 157 -6.36 -11.07 10.76
N LEU A 158 -7.00 -11.27 11.92
CA LEU A 158 -7.70 -10.17 12.59
C LEU A 158 -6.77 -9.01 12.92
N LEU A 159 -5.55 -9.28 13.36
CA LEU A 159 -4.57 -8.22 13.65
C LEU A 159 -4.26 -7.38 12.40
N ASN A 160 -4.06 -8.03 11.26
CA ASN A 160 -3.79 -7.35 9.99
C ASN A 160 -4.95 -6.40 9.61
N LYS A 161 -6.19 -6.83 9.82
CA LYS A 161 -7.38 -6.01 9.57
C LYS A 161 -7.51 -4.83 10.55
N LEU A 162 -7.02 -4.98 11.78
CA LEU A 162 -7.10 -3.95 12.82
C LEU A 162 -6.03 -2.86 12.68
N VAL A 163 -5.01 -3.03 11.85
CA VAL A 163 -3.99 -1.99 11.58
C VAL A 163 -4.65 -0.72 11.02
N ASP A 164 -5.65 -0.89 10.17
CA ASP A 164 -6.32 0.22 9.48
C ASP A 164 -7.52 0.78 10.28
N ILE A 165 -7.81 0.22 11.45
CA ILE A 165 -8.91 0.66 12.30
C ILE A 165 -8.39 1.67 13.32
N PHE A 166 -8.37 2.92 12.94
CA PHE A 166 -7.98 4.04 13.80
C PHE A 166 -9.02 4.31 14.88
N ILE A 167 -8.57 4.36 16.14
CA ILE A 167 -9.47 4.53 17.29
C ILE A 167 -9.82 5.99 17.51
N VAL A 168 -11.11 6.26 17.69
CA VAL A 168 -11.65 7.59 17.99
C VAL A 168 -12.19 7.66 19.42
N SER A 169 -12.28 8.88 19.96
CA SER A 169 -12.84 9.11 21.29
C SER A 169 -14.37 9.03 21.26
N LYS A 170 -14.95 8.01 21.90
CA LYS A 170 -16.40 7.90 22.11
C LYS A 170 -16.98 9.17 22.70
N LYS A 171 -16.36 9.66 23.77
CA LYS A 171 -16.84 10.84 24.49
C LYS A 171 -16.87 12.08 23.59
N TYR A 172 -15.83 12.30 22.78
CA TYR A 172 -15.80 13.43 21.86
C TYR A 172 -16.90 13.32 20.79
N GLN A 173 -17.08 12.14 20.20
CA GLN A 173 -18.09 11.91 19.17
C GLN A 173 -19.54 12.07 19.70
N GLU A 174 -19.78 11.76 20.98
CA GLU A 174 -21.09 11.92 21.63
C GLU A 174 -21.36 13.36 22.09
N GLU A 175 -20.32 14.16 22.37
CA GLU A 175 -20.46 15.53 22.91
C GLU A 175 -20.44 16.63 21.82
N THR A 176 -20.05 16.32 20.59
CA THR A 176 -19.93 17.32 19.53
C THR A 176 -20.45 16.83 18.19
N GLU A 177 -21.05 17.74 17.43
CA GLU A 177 -21.37 17.53 16.01
C GLU A 177 -20.18 17.94 15.10
N GLU A 178 -19.13 18.54 15.68
CA GLU A 178 -17.93 18.90 14.95
C GLU A 178 -17.15 17.64 14.55
N GLN A 179 -16.79 17.59 13.29
CA GLN A 179 -16.02 16.47 12.74
C GLN A 179 -14.51 16.76 12.68
N TRP A 180 -14.00 17.52 13.66
CA TRP A 180 -12.58 17.78 13.74
C TRP A 180 -11.80 16.51 14.16
N PRO A 181 -10.70 16.18 13.49
CA PRO A 181 -9.99 14.93 13.76
C PRO A 181 -9.27 14.98 15.10
N ILE A 182 -9.82 14.32 16.09
CA ILE A 182 -9.26 14.16 17.43
C ILE A 182 -8.77 12.72 17.59
N GLY A 183 -7.48 12.49 17.42
CA GLY A 183 -6.82 11.20 17.55
C GLY A 183 -5.91 11.10 18.77
N THR A 184 -5.17 10.00 18.83
CA THR A 184 -4.12 9.72 19.82
C THR A 184 -2.72 9.78 19.21
N GLY A 185 -2.62 10.15 17.94
CA GLY A 185 -1.39 10.15 17.17
C GLY A 185 -0.39 11.25 17.55
N PRO A 186 0.78 11.26 16.94
CA PRO A 186 1.87 12.17 17.26
C PRO A 186 1.61 13.62 16.85
N TYR A 187 0.66 13.87 15.96
CA TYR A 187 0.34 15.21 15.45
C TYR A 187 -1.15 15.50 15.51
N LYS A 188 -1.48 16.80 15.66
CA LYS A 188 -2.83 17.37 15.61
C LYS A 188 -3.02 18.12 14.31
N LEU A 189 -4.18 17.97 13.67
CA LEU A 189 -4.58 18.89 12.61
C LEU A 189 -4.79 20.29 13.20
N ILE A 190 -4.17 21.31 12.61
CA ILE A 190 -4.36 22.71 13.02
C ILE A 190 -4.92 23.58 11.90
N ASP A 191 -4.70 23.20 10.64
CA ASP A 191 -5.25 23.94 9.49
C ASP A 191 -5.40 23.01 8.27
N TYR A 192 -6.44 23.25 7.48
CA TYR A 192 -6.68 22.57 6.21
C TYR A 192 -7.25 23.54 5.20
N VAL A 193 -6.54 23.72 4.11
CA VAL A 193 -7.00 24.46 2.93
C VAL A 193 -7.18 23.47 1.81
N GLU A 194 -8.43 23.25 1.41
CA GLU A 194 -8.81 22.25 0.41
C GLU A 194 -8.03 22.47 -0.90
N ASN A 195 -7.46 21.39 -1.45
CA ASN A 195 -6.61 21.38 -2.65
C ASN A 195 -5.32 22.22 -2.56
N GLU A 196 -4.92 22.69 -1.39
CA GLU A 196 -3.70 23.45 -1.19
C GLU A 196 -2.76 22.79 -0.19
N ASN A 197 -3.18 22.71 1.10
CA ASN A 197 -2.31 22.17 2.14
C ASN A 197 -3.06 21.67 3.37
N ILE A 198 -2.38 20.77 4.10
CA ILE A 198 -2.80 20.27 5.42
C ILE A 198 -1.66 20.57 6.39
N THR A 199 -1.94 21.26 7.50
CA THR A 199 -0.94 21.60 8.50
C THR A 199 -1.18 20.83 9.78
N LEU A 200 -0.17 20.08 10.19
CA LEU A 200 -0.16 19.32 11.43
C LEU A 200 0.85 19.95 12.42
N GLU A 201 0.49 19.98 13.70
CA GLU A 201 1.35 20.38 14.80
C GLU A 201 1.60 19.20 15.74
N ARG A 202 2.84 19.06 16.20
CA ARG A 202 3.23 17.99 17.11
C ARG A 202 2.43 18.02 18.41
N TYR A 203 1.98 16.82 18.82
CA TYR A 203 1.35 16.61 20.12
C TYR A 203 2.40 16.30 21.19
N ASP A 204 2.71 17.28 22.05
CA ASP A 204 3.78 17.15 23.05
C ASP A 204 3.49 16.11 24.16
N GLU A 205 2.22 15.70 24.35
CA GLU A 205 1.81 14.65 25.30
C GLU A 205 1.65 13.27 24.62
N TYR A 206 2.24 13.08 23.44
CA TYR A 206 2.15 11.82 22.70
C TYR A 206 2.73 10.65 23.52
N TRP A 207 2.03 9.54 23.55
CA TRP A 207 2.32 8.40 24.43
C TRP A 207 3.62 7.64 24.10
N LYS A 208 4.13 7.68 22.87
CA LYS A 208 5.47 7.16 22.51
C LYS A 208 6.60 8.16 22.80
N GLY A 209 6.27 9.37 23.24
CA GLY A 209 7.23 10.42 23.53
C GLY A 209 7.22 11.57 22.55
N LYS A 210 8.00 12.59 22.83
CA LYS A 210 8.04 13.83 22.06
C LYS A 210 8.91 13.67 20.81
N LEU A 211 8.34 13.97 19.65
CA LEU A 211 9.04 13.95 18.36
C LEU A 211 9.88 15.22 18.15
N PHE A 212 10.82 15.15 17.22
CA PHE A 212 11.69 16.29 16.90
C PHE A 212 10.94 17.33 16.04
N ILE A 213 10.28 16.92 14.96
CA ILE A 213 9.59 17.80 14.01
C ILE A 213 8.37 18.42 14.71
N LYS A 214 8.29 19.75 14.73
CA LYS A 214 7.19 20.47 15.39
C LYS A 214 5.99 20.66 14.50
N LYS A 215 6.22 20.87 13.21
CA LYS A 215 5.20 21.20 12.24
C LYS A 215 5.41 20.41 10.95
N VAL A 216 4.35 19.88 10.41
CA VAL A 216 4.35 19.18 9.14
C VAL A 216 3.32 19.84 8.23
N ILE A 217 3.72 20.12 7.01
CA ILE A 217 2.83 20.67 5.97
C ILE A 217 2.80 19.67 4.82
N PHE A 218 1.65 19.08 4.58
CA PHE A 218 1.41 18.34 3.36
C PHE A 218 0.90 19.33 2.30
N LYS A 219 1.69 19.53 1.24
CA LYS A 219 1.32 20.36 0.08
C LYS A 219 0.72 19.49 -1.01
N ILE A 220 -0.46 19.85 -1.48
CA ILE A 220 -1.16 19.14 -2.55
C ILE A 220 -0.61 19.63 -3.88
N ILE A 221 0.13 18.77 -4.59
CA ILE A 221 0.74 19.04 -5.88
C ILE A 221 0.48 17.81 -6.77
N PRO A 222 -0.63 17.79 -7.54
CA PRO A 222 -1.08 16.60 -8.25
C PRO A 222 -0.10 16.06 -9.29
N GLU A 223 0.54 16.96 -10.05
CA GLU A 223 1.42 16.57 -11.13
C GLU A 223 2.83 16.21 -10.65
N SER A 224 3.35 15.04 -11.07
CA SER A 224 4.69 14.58 -10.69
C SER A 224 5.80 15.51 -11.14
N GLU A 225 5.67 16.13 -12.31
CA GLU A 225 6.58 17.16 -12.83
C GLU A 225 6.65 18.36 -11.90
N ASP A 226 5.50 18.84 -11.42
CA ASP A 226 5.44 19.98 -10.51
C ASP A 226 6.01 19.64 -9.13
N ARG A 227 5.80 18.40 -8.63
CA ARG A 227 6.43 17.93 -7.38
C ARG A 227 7.96 17.85 -7.52
N LYS A 228 8.48 17.37 -8.68
CA LYS A 228 9.91 17.39 -8.97
C LYS A 228 10.45 18.82 -8.95
N ASN A 229 9.77 19.75 -9.63
CA ASN A 229 10.20 21.15 -9.68
C ASN A 229 10.18 21.78 -8.27
N ALA A 230 9.13 21.53 -7.47
CA ALA A 230 9.03 22.00 -6.09
C ALA A 230 10.15 21.46 -5.18
N LEU A 231 10.62 20.21 -5.40
CA LEU A 231 11.79 19.66 -4.71
C LEU A 231 13.07 20.41 -5.10
N ILE A 232 13.32 20.62 -6.39
CA ILE A 232 14.52 21.29 -6.91
C ILE A 232 14.58 22.75 -6.44
N GLU A 233 13.43 23.43 -6.39
CA GLU A 233 13.30 24.81 -5.91
C GLU A 233 13.32 24.90 -4.36
N GLY A 234 13.28 23.78 -3.65
CA GLY A 234 13.28 23.72 -2.18
C GLY A 234 11.96 24.12 -1.54
N ILE A 235 10.86 24.15 -2.30
CA ILE A 235 9.49 24.44 -1.84
C ILE A 235 8.94 23.30 -0.97
N ILE A 236 9.34 22.05 -1.27
CA ILE A 236 9.05 20.87 -0.49
C ILE A 236 10.34 20.16 -0.09
N ASP A 237 10.28 19.37 0.96
CA ASP A 237 11.42 18.64 1.52
C ASP A 237 11.46 17.19 1.05
N ILE A 238 10.27 16.59 0.89
CA ILE A 238 10.06 15.21 0.42
C ILE A 238 8.89 15.20 -0.57
N GLY A 239 8.98 14.37 -1.60
CA GLY A 239 7.87 14.13 -2.52
C GLY A 239 8.05 12.86 -3.33
N ASN A 240 6.95 12.13 -3.55
CA ASN A 240 6.92 11.04 -4.50
C ASN A 240 6.98 11.59 -5.93
N VAL A 241 7.81 10.99 -6.78
CA VAL A 241 8.00 11.43 -8.16
C VAL A 241 8.02 10.25 -9.12
N HIS A 242 7.67 10.52 -10.37
CA HIS A 242 7.71 9.49 -11.40
C HIS A 242 9.15 9.03 -11.68
N PRO A 243 9.41 7.74 -11.98
CA PRO A 243 10.74 7.22 -12.32
C PRO A 243 11.49 7.99 -13.42
N ASP A 244 10.80 8.57 -14.37
CA ASP A 244 11.40 9.38 -15.44
C ASP A 244 12.15 10.62 -14.90
N HIS A 245 11.80 11.10 -13.71
CA HIS A 245 12.44 12.26 -13.08
C HIS A 245 13.65 11.91 -12.19
N TYR A 246 13.98 10.62 -12.09
CA TYR A 246 15.08 10.15 -11.24
C TYR A 246 16.38 10.90 -11.51
N GLN A 247 16.79 10.98 -12.78
CA GLN A 247 18.09 11.55 -13.14
C GLN A 247 18.19 13.04 -12.81
N GLU A 248 17.11 13.79 -12.95
CA GLU A 248 17.08 15.22 -12.65
C GLU A 248 17.22 15.48 -11.14
N ILE A 249 16.52 14.69 -10.31
CA ILE A 249 16.59 14.78 -8.85
C ILE A 249 17.95 14.29 -8.34
N TYR A 250 18.44 13.15 -8.84
CA TYR A 250 19.72 12.58 -8.44
C TYR A 250 20.91 13.53 -8.72
N CYS A 251 20.83 14.29 -9.81
CA CYS A 251 21.85 15.29 -10.16
C CYS A 251 21.65 16.65 -9.48
N ALA A 252 20.50 16.89 -8.86
CA ALA A 252 20.21 18.17 -8.22
C ALA A 252 20.99 18.32 -6.91
N LYS A 253 21.61 19.49 -6.74
CA LYS A 253 22.42 19.76 -5.54
C LYS A 253 21.54 19.81 -4.28
N GLY A 254 21.91 19.05 -3.27
CA GLY A 254 21.22 19.07 -1.96
C GLY A 254 20.01 18.13 -1.89
N LEU A 255 19.75 17.36 -2.94
CA LEU A 255 18.73 16.32 -2.96
C LEU A 255 19.35 14.93 -2.93
N ASP A 256 18.56 13.95 -2.52
CA ASP A 256 18.80 12.52 -2.54
C ASP A 256 17.57 11.81 -3.09
N VAL A 257 17.74 10.58 -3.55
CA VAL A 257 16.64 9.74 -4.02
C VAL A 257 16.52 8.51 -3.13
N LYS A 258 15.33 8.28 -2.63
CA LYS A 258 14.95 7.08 -1.89
C LYS A 258 14.01 6.23 -2.72
N THR A 259 14.13 4.91 -2.61
CA THR A 259 13.25 3.98 -3.33
C THR A 259 12.61 2.99 -2.36
N VAL A 260 11.42 2.54 -2.69
CA VAL A 260 10.72 1.49 -1.95
C VAL A 260 9.89 0.63 -2.90
N SER A 261 9.83 -0.66 -2.63
CA SER A 261 8.95 -1.59 -3.35
C SER A 261 7.71 -1.87 -2.51
N PRO A 262 6.52 -1.39 -2.92
CA PRO A 262 5.28 -1.71 -2.24
C PRO A 262 4.95 -3.20 -2.39
N PRO A 263 4.05 -3.76 -1.57
CA PRO A 263 3.61 -5.15 -1.70
C PRO A 263 2.61 -5.35 -2.85
N THR A 264 2.95 -4.77 -4.00
CA THR A 264 2.16 -4.84 -5.24
C THR A 264 2.84 -5.75 -6.24
N VAL A 265 2.09 -6.65 -6.85
CA VAL A 265 2.54 -7.47 -7.97
C VAL A 265 1.70 -7.15 -9.20
N PHE A 266 2.35 -6.72 -10.27
CA PHE A 266 1.71 -6.64 -11.59
C PHE A 266 1.77 -8.02 -12.27
N TYR A 267 0.66 -8.42 -12.89
CA TYR A 267 0.54 -9.73 -13.51
C TYR A 267 -0.31 -9.69 -14.78
N LEU A 268 0.02 -10.59 -15.69
CA LEU A 268 -0.78 -10.91 -16.86
C LEU A 268 -1.69 -12.10 -16.51
N SER A 269 -2.97 -11.97 -16.72
CA SER A 269 -3.96 -13.01 -16.45
C SER A 269 -4.81 -13.32 -17.68
N PHE A 270 -5.49 -14.46 -17.63
CA PHE A 270 -6.15 -15.10 -18.76
C PHE A 270 -7.62 -15.37 -18.46
N ASP A 271 -8.44 -15.47 -19.49
CA ASP A 271 -9.73 -16.14 -19.40
C ASP A 271 -9.51 -17.65 -19.52
N PHE A 272 -9.86 -18.41 -18.47
CA PHE A 272 -9.68 -19.86 -18.40
C PHE A 272 -10.85 -20.66 -19.01
N ARG A 273 -11.95 -20.01 -19.36
CA ARG A 273 -13.17 -20.68 -19.85
C ARG A 273 -12.96 -21.24 -21.24
N GLU A 274 -13.25 -22.51 -21.41
CA GLU A 274 -13.34 -23.15 -22.75
C GLU A 274 -14.60 -22.72 -23.48
N ASN A 275 -15.72 -22.62 -22.75
CA ASN A 275 -17.03 -22.22 -23.26
C ASN A 275 -17.46 -20.90 -22.65
N ASN A 276 -18.21 -20.09 -23.38
CA ASN A 276 -18.63 -18.75 -22.97
C ASN A 276 -17.45 -17.84 -22.58
N SER A 277 -16.32 -18.07 -23.21
CA SER A 277 -15.12 -17.24 -23.08
C SER A 277 -15.35 -15.84 -23.66
N SER A 278 -14.60 -14.86 -23.17
CA SER A 278 -14.52 -13.54 -23.80
C SER A 278 -13.65 -13.54 -25.06
N TYR A 279 -12.99 -14.65 -25.36
CA TYR A 279 -12.20 -14.80 -26.58
C TYR A 279 -13.10 -14.82 -27.83
N ILE A 280 -12.82 -13.95 -28.79
CA ILE A 280 -13.71 -13.71 -29.96
C ILE A 280 -13.08 -14.10 -31.30
N TYR A 281 -11.78 -14.43 -31.36
CA TYR A 281 -11.04 -14.67 -32.60
C TYR A 281 -11.07 -16.13 -33.07
N GLY A 282 -11.79 -17.03 -32.39
CA GLY A 282 -11.89 -18.44 -32.78
C GLY A 282 -12.93 -19.20 -31.98
N GLU A 283 -13.13 -20.48 -32.35
CA GLU A 283 -14.11 -21.36 -31.71
C GLU A 283 -13.68 -21.84 -30.32
N LYS A 284 -12.35 -21.87 -30.06
CA LYS A 284 -11.78 -22.31 -28.79
C LYS A 284 -10.87 -21.20 -28.25
N ASN A 285 -10.94 -21.01 -26.96
CA ASN A 285 -10.05 -20.12 -26.25
C ASN A 285 -8.65 -20.75 -26.07
N PRO A 286 -7.60 -20.26 -26.74
CA PRO A 286 -6.27 -20.85 -26.63
C PRO A 286 -5.70 -20.78 -25.19
N MET A 287 -6.04 -19.75 -24.41
CA MET A 287 -5.55 -19.57 -23.04
C MET A 287 -6.10 -20.60 -22.05
N SER A 288 -7.13 -21.38 -22.41
CA SER A 288 -7.59 -22.53 -21.62
C SER A 288 -6.53 -23.65 -21.56
N ASP A 289 -5.64 -23.76 -22.56
CA ASP A 289 -4.55 -24.74 -22.60
C ASP A 289 -3.33 -24.24 -21.79
N ILE A 290 -2.92 -24.99 -20.79
CA ILE A 290 -1.76 -24.66 -19.96
C ILE A 290 -0.44 -24.52 -20.76
N ARG A 291 -0.30 -25.24 -21.87
CA ARG A 291 0.89 -25.16 -22.73
C ARG A 291 0.98 -23.80 -23.39
N VAL A 292 -0.15 -23.22 -23.80
CA VAL A 292 -0.23 -21.85 -24.33
C VAL A 292 0.13 -20.84 -23.26
N ARG A 293 -0.41 -20.97 -22.04
CA ARG A 293 -0.05 -20.06 -20.94
C ARG A 293 1.44 -20.15 -20.57
N LYS A 294 2.03 -21.35 -20.55
CA LYS A 294 3.47 -21.54 -20.37
C LYS A 294 4.29 -20.96 -21.52
N ALA A 295 3.82 -21.08 -22.77
CA ALA A 295 4.47 -20.47 -23.93
C ALA A 295 4.50 -18.94 -23.79
N ILE A 296 3.39 -18.31 -23.42
CA ILE A 296 3.30 -16.89 -23.14
C ILE A 296 4.27 -16.50 -22.02
N TYR A 297 4.36 -17.27 -20.93
CA TYR A 297 5.27 -17.01 -19.83
C TYR A 297 6.74 -17.03 -20.28
N HIS A 298 7.15 -18.07 -21.04
CA HIS A 298 8.52 -18.19 -21.54
C HIS A 298 8.88 -17.15 -22.63
N ALA A 299 7.90 -16.58 -23.31
CA ALA A 299 8.12 -15.56 -24.33
C ALA A 299 8.38 -14.16 -23.77
N ILE A 300 8.13 -13.92 -22.47
CA ILE A 300 8.25 -12.60 -21.84
C ILE A 300 9.63 -12.42 -21.19
N ASP A 301 10.46 -11.58 -21.80
CA ASP A 301 11.71 -11.09 -21.19
C ASP A 301 11.41 -9.94 -20.23
N ILE A 302 11.11 -10.29 -18.98
CA ILE A 302 10.72 -9.31 -17.97
C ILE A 302 11.86 -8.38 -17.56
N ASP A 303 13.10 -8.90 -17.56
CA ASP A 303 14.27 -8.11 -17.18
C ASP A 303 14.49 -6.99 -18.22
N TYR A 304 14.32 -7.30 -19.52
CA TYR A 304 14.33 -6.30 -20.58
C TYR A 304 13.23 -5.24 -20.37
N LEU A 305 11.98 -5.66 -20.06
CA LEU A 305 10.89 -4.72 -19.84
C LEU A 305 11.14 -3.80 -18.64
N ILE A 306 11.66 -4.33 -17.53
CA ILE A 306 12.02 -3.53 -16.35
C ILE A 306 13.11 -2.52 -16.70
N ASP A 307 14.15 -2.97 -17.41
CA ASP A 307 15.31 -2.13 -17.73
C ASP A 307 14.93 -1.00 -18.72
N GLN A 308 14.23 -1.34 -19.80
CA GLN A 308 13.95 -0.40 -20.87
C GLN A 308 12.72 0.48 -20.64
N ILE A 309 11.71 0.01 -19.92
CA ILE A 309 10.45 0.76 -19.75
C ILE A 309 10.38 1.38 -18.34
N LEU A 310 10.78 0.63 -17.30
CA LEU A 310 10.75 1.12 -15.93
C LEU A 310 12.08 1.77 -15.49
N ASN A 311 13.03 1.97 -16.43
CA ASN A 311 14.34 2.55 -16.12
C ASN A 311 15.10 1.81 -14.99
N GLY A 312 14.89 0.50 -14.86
CA GLY A 312 15.42 -0.33 -13.78
C GLY A 312 14.66 -0.24 -12.45
N PHE A 313 13.58 0.56 -12.36
CA PHE A 313 12.79 0.73 -11.13
C PHE A 313 11.70 -0.33 -11.01
N GLY A 314 12.12 -1.55 -10.75
CA GLY A 314 11.25 -2.70 -10.51
C GLY A 314 12.06 -3.95 -10.26
N GLY A 315 11.39 -4.97 -9.75
CA GLY A 315 11.96 -6.31 -9.59
C GLY A 315 11.09 -7.34 -10.30
N ALA A 316 11.69 -8.33 -10.97
CA ALA A 316 10.91 -9.40 -11.61
C ALA A 316 10.15 -10.20 -10.55
N ALA A 317 8.83 -10.30 -10.70
CA ALA A 317 7.99 -11.09 -9.81
C ALA A 317 8.05 -12.57 -10.20
N SER A 318 8.03 -13.45 -9.20
CA SER A 318 8.02 -14.92 -9.41
C SER A 318 6.71 -15.58 -8.99
N GLN A 319 5.86 -14.90 -8.24
CA GLN A 319 4.63 -15.43 -7.69
C GLN A 319 3.63 -14.33 -7.35
N PHE A 320 2.51 -14.68 -6.74
CA PHE A 320 1.34 -13.83 -6.51
C PHE A 320 1.57 -12.71 -5.47
N VAL A 321 2.56 -12.84 -4.60
CA VAL A 321 2.86 -11.89 -3.52
C VAL A 321 4.32 -11.47 -3.55
N SER A 322 4.60 -10.28 -3.03
CA SER A 322 5.97 -9.80 -2.86
C SER A 322 6.66 -10.50 -1.67
N PRO A 323 8.01 -10.47 -1.60
CA PRO A 323 8.76 -11.09 -0.51
C PRO A 323 8.41 -10.57 0.90
N LEU A 324 7.78 -9.41 1.01
CA LEU A 324 7.38 -8.81 2.29
C LEU A 324 6.08 -9.41 2.86
N ILE A 325 5.32 -10.15 2.06
CA ILE A 325 3.98 -10.61 2.41
C ILE A 325 4.02 -12.01 3.01
N PHE A 326 3.28 -12.19 4.10
CA PHE A 326 3.08 -13.51 4.70
C PHE A 326 2.44 -14.47 3.70
N GLY A 327 3.05 -15.62 3.47
CA GLY A 327 2.66 -16.56 2.41
C GLY A 327 3.69 -16.66 1.28
N TYR A 328 4.61 -15.70 1.15
CA TYR A 328 5.68 -15.77 0.15
C TYR A 328 6.46 -17.09 0.25
N ASN A 329 6.65 -17.75 -0.90
CA ASN A 329 7.41 -19.01 -0.98
C ASN A 329 8.74 -18.80 -1.69
N PRO A 330 9.89 -18.77 -0.99
CA PRO A 330 11.20 -18.52 -1.61
C PRO A 330 11.66 -19.63 -2.57
N ASN A 331 10.96 -20.77 -2.58
CA ASN A 331 11.26 -21.89 -3.49
C ASN A 331 10.58 -21.74 -4.86
N ILE A 332 9.54 -20.93 -4.99
CA ILE A 332 8.91 -20.63 -6.28
C ILE A 332 9.85 -19.74 -7.08
N LYS A 333 10.24 -20.22 -8.26
CA LYS A 333 11.08 -19.48 -9.19
C LYS A 333 10.29 -19.10 -10.44
N ARG A 334 10.58 -17.91 -10.97
CA ARG A 334 10.06 -17.48 -12.25
C ARG A 334 10.49 -18.45 -13.35
N LEU A 335 9.61 -18.76 -14.31
CA LEU A 335 10.02 -19.43 -15.54
C LEU A 335 10.96 -18.50 -16.32
N SER A 336 12.05 -19.07 -16.83
CA SER A 336 13.03 -18.32 -17.60
C SER A 336 12.47 -17.88 -18.95
N TYR A 337 12.91 -16.73 -19.44
CA TYR A 337 12.75 -16.37 -20.84
C TYR A 337 13.42 -17.41 -21.72
N ASP A 338 12.66 -18.05 -22.62
CA ASP A 338 13.09 -19.13 -23.51
C ASP A 338 12.14 -19.24 -24.72
N LEU A 339 12.48 -18.50 -25.78
CA LEU A 339 11.68 -18.47 -27.00
C LEU A 339 11.59 -19.82 -27.72
N ASP A 340 12.66 -20.65 -27.65
CA ASP A 340 12.64 -21.95 -28.31
C ASP A 340 11.67 -22.89 -27.59
N ASN A 341 11.67 -22.89 -26.26
CA ASN A 341 10.68 -23.63 -25.48
C ASN A 341 9.26 -23.08 -25.69
N ALA A 342 9.09 -21.76 -25.74
CA ALA A 342 7.80 -21.13 -26.02
C ALA A 342 7.22 -21.58 -27.37
N ARG A 343 8.02 -21.58 -28.46
CA ARG A 343 7.62 -22.07 -29.79
C ARG A 343 7.29 -23.56 -29.80
N ASN A 344 8.05 -24.37 -29.06
CA ASN A 344 7.76 -25.79 -28.92
C ASN A 344 6.41 -26.03 -28.24
N LEU A 345 6.10 -25.31 -27.16
CA LEU A 345 4.82 -25.39 -26.45
C LEU A 345 3.64 -24.95 -27.33
N MET A 346 3.81 -23.90 -28.14
CA MET A 346 2.81 -23.46 -29.14
C MET A 346 2.55 -24.56 -30.17
N ASN A 347 3.61 -25.23 -30.66
CA ASN A 347 3.46 -26.34 -31.59
C ASN A 347 2.78 -27.56 -30.94
N GLU A 348 3.14 -27.94 -29.72
CA GLU A 348 2.54 -29.05 -28.98
C GLU A 348 1.07 -28.82 -28.62
N SER A 349 0.68 -27.56 -28.39
CA SER A 349 -0.72 -27.19 -28.12
C SER A 349 -1.60 -27.13 -29.39
N GLY A 350 -0.98 -27.19 -30.57
CA GLY A 350 -1.68 -27.10 -31.87
C GLY A 350 -1.84 -25.64 -32.37
N TYR A 351 -1.22 -24.66 -31.68
CA TYR A 351 -1.28 -23.25 -32.06
C TYR A 351 0.05 -22.75 -32.67
N LYS A 352 0.72 -23.60 -33.43
CA LYS A 352 1.99 -23.25 -34.10
C LYS A 352 1.86 -22.00 -35.00
N GLU A 353 0.73 -21.86 -35.69
CA GLU A 353 0.46 -20.71 -36.58
C GLU A 353 -0.02 -19.47 -35.79
N GLY A 354 -0.15 -19.59 -34.45
CA GLY A 354 -0.56 -18.52 -33.57
C GLY A 354 -2.08 -18.29 -33.53
N PHE A 355 -2.44 -17.15 -32.97
CA PHE A 355 -3.83 -16.68 -32.86
C PHE A 355 -3.82 -15.18 -32.54
N GLU A 356 -4.98 -14.52 -32.76
CA GLU A 356 -5.20 -13.12 -32.37
C GLU A 356 -5.81 -13.04 -30.96
N VAL A 357 -5.50 -11.99 -30.18
CA VAL A 357 -6.10 -11.77 -28.86
C VAL A 357 -6.05 -10.29 -28.45
N ASP A 358 -7.11 -9.81 -27.79
CA ASP A 358 -7.14 -8.48 -27.18
C ASP A 358 -6.46 -8.54 -25.80
N LEU A 359 -5.56 -7.57 -25.54
CA LEU A 359 -4.93 -7.32 -24.24
C LEU A 359 -5.47 -6.04 -23.62
N ASP A 360 -6.29 -6.17 -22.59
CA ASP A 360 -6.84 -5.04 -21.86
C ASP A 360 -5.84 -4.55 -20.77
N CYS A 361 -5.57 -3.25 -20.77
CA CYS A 361 -4.63 -2.64 -19.85
C CYS A 361 -4.98 -1.18 -19.54
N SER A 362 -4.30 -0.58 -18.56
CA SER A 362 -4.42 0.84 -18.26
C SER A 362 -3.95 1.72 -19.42
N ASP A 363 -4.58 2.89 -19.59
CA ASP A 363 -4.30 3.85 -20.66
C ASP A 363 -3.16 4.85 -20.37
N ASP A 364 -2.47 4.70 -19.22
CA ASP A 364 -1.31 5.54 -18.94
C ASP A 364 -0.12 5.23 -19.86
N ASN A 365 0.72 6.23 -20.08
CA ASN A 365 1.82 6.15 -21.03
C ASN A 365 2.80 4.98 -20.77
N LYS A 366 3.09 4.67 -19.51
CA LYS A 366 4.02 3.57 -19.18
C LYS A 366 3.40 2.21 -19.43
N SER A 367 2.13 2.05 -19.10
CA SER A 367 1.36 0.85 -19.40
C SER A 367 1.31 0.61 -20.91
N GLN A 368 1.03 1.65 -21.72
CA GLN A 368 1.01 1.52 -23.18
C GLN A 368 2.37 1.11 -23.75
N GLN A 369 3.49 1.68 -23.27
CA GLN A 369 4.84 1.29 -23.68
C GLN A 369 5.15 -0.15 -23.27
N MET A 370 4.89 -0.51 -22.01
CA MET A 370 5.13 -1.85 -21.44
C MET A 370 4.39 -2.92 -22.22
N PHE A 371 3.10 -2.70 -22.47
CA PHE A 371 2.25 -3.72 -23.08
C PHE A 371 2.36 -3.74 -24.61
N GLY A 372 2.78 -2.63 -25.22
CA GLY A 372 3.23 -2.60 -26.62
C GLY A 372 4.46 -3.49 -26.85
N GLU A 373 5.45 -3.43 -25.96
CA GLU A 373 6.63 -4.32 -26.01
C GLU A 373 6.27 -5.78 -25.67
N LEU A 374 5.37 -6.00 -24.72
CA LEU A 374 4.86 -7.34 -24.40
C LEU A 374 4.15 -7.94 -25.63
N ALA A 375 3.31 -7.17 -26.33
CA ALA A 375 2.66 -7.61 -27.57
C ALA A 375 3.69 -7.97 -28.64
N ARG A 376 4.75 -7.17 -28.82
CA ARG A 376 5.85 -7.47 -29.73
C ARG A 376 6.52 -8.80 -29.38
N MET A 377 6.81 -9.07 -28.10
CA MET A 377 7.42 -10.32 -27.63
C MET A 377 6.52 -11.54 -27.90
N LEU A 378 5.20 -11.39 -27.70
CA LEU A 378 4.25 -12.45 -28.00
C LEU A 378 4.12 -12.70 -29.51
N GLY A 379 4.38 -11.68 -30.34
CA GLY A 379 4.53 -11.82 -31.79
C GLY A 379 5.66 -12.78 -32.19
N ASP A 380 6.72 -12.91 -31.40
CA ASP A 380 7.83 -13.86 -31.63
C ASP A 380 7.41 -15.34 -31.54
N ILE A 381 6.23 -15.61 -30.98
CA ILE A 381 5.57 -16.94 -30.91
C ILE A 381 4.26 -16.97 -31.70
N ASN A 382 4.10 -16.07 -32.66
CA ASN A 382 2.96 -15.94 -33.57
C ASN A 382 1.63 -15.56 -32.89
N ILE A 383 1.63 -14.99 -31.69
CA ILE A 383 0.41 -14.43 -31.08
C ILE A 383 0.28 -12.96 -31.51
N ASP A 384 -0.77 -12.64 -32.23
CA ASP A 384 -1.09 -11.25 -32.64
C ASP A 384 -1.93 -10.59 -31.53
N VAL A 385 -1.31 -9.66 -30.80
CA VAL A 385 -1.90 -9.02 -29.63
C VAL A 385 -2.36 -7.60 -29.97
N HIS A 386 -3.66 -7.39 -29.89
CA HIS A 386 -4.28 -6.08 -30.00
C HIS A 386 -4.31 -5.41 -28.62
N VAL A 387 -3.36 -4.53 -28.35
CA VAL A 387 -3.31 -3.78 -27.08
C VAL A 387 -4.49 -2.81 -27.03
N ASN A 388 -5.32 -2.94 -26.00
CA ASN A 388 -6.52 -2.15 -25.78
C ASN A 388 -6.36 -1.33 -24.48
N PRO A 389 -5.79 -0.12 -24.54
CA PRO A 389 -5.66 0.75 -23.38
C PRO A 389 -7.02 1.33 -22.98
N LEU A 390 -7.39 1.20 -21.72
CA LEU A 390 -8.68 1.61 -21.17
C LEU A 390 -8.46 2.52 -19.96
N ALA A 391 -9.27 3.57 -19.85
CA ALA A 391 -9.32 4.38 -18.63
C ALA A 391 -9.68 3.49 -17.42
N GLY A 392 -9.13 3.81 -16.24
CA GLY A 392 -9.23 2.93 -15.07
C GLY A 392 -10.65 2.44 -14.78
N GLY A 393 -11.66 3.32 -14.86
CA GLY A 393 -13.07 2.95 -14.66
C GLY A 393 -13.59 1.98 -15.73
N GLU A 394 -13.19 2.14 -16.99
CA GLU A 394 -13.59 1.25 -18.09
C GLU A 394 -12.90 -0.12 -17.98
N LEU A 395 -11.61 -0.13 -17.66
CA LEU A 395 -10.86 -1.36 -17.44
C LEU A 395 -11.50 -2.18 -16.34
N PHE A 396 -11.71 -1.61 -15.16
CA PHE A 396 -12.34 -2.33 -14.04
C PHE A 396 -13.77 -2.75 -14.35
N HIS A 397 -14.57 -1.92 -15.04
CA HIS A 397 -15.92 -2.32 -15.47
C HIS A 397 -15.87 -3.56 -16.38
N LYS A 398 -14.94 -3.58 -17.36
CA LYS A 398 -14.77 -4.73 -18.27
C LYS A 398 -14.34 -5.99 -17.51
N LEU A 399 -13.43 -5.86 -16.54
CA LEU A 399 -12.96 -6.95 -15.68
C LEU A 399 -14.08 -7.47 -14.76
N PHE A 400 -14.80 -6.60 -14.06
CA PHE A 400 -15.91 -7.00 -13.18
C PHE A 400 -17.05 -7.68 -13.94
N THR A 401 -17.30 -7.27 -15.17
CA THR A 401 -18.26 -7.95 -16.05
C THR A 401 -17.71 -9.23 -16.68
N LYS A 402 -16.46 -9.62 -16.33
CA LYS A 402 -15.79 -10.83 -16.80
C LYS A 402 -15.70 -10.91 -18.33
N ASN A 403 -15.44 -9.77 -18.99
CA ASN A 403 -15.45 -9.62 -20.44
C ASN A 403 -14.07 -9.26 -21.01
N SER A 404 -13.01 -9.89 -20.48
CA SER A 404 -11.63 -9.74 -20.93
C SER A 404 -10.99 -11.10 -21.15
N SER A 405 -10.27 -11.27 -22.27
CA SER A 405 -9.60 -12.53 -22.64
C SER A 405 -8.19 -12.60 -22.10
N LEU A 406 -7.48 -11.49 -22.17
CA LEU A 406 -6.12 -11.31 -21.66
C LEU A 406 -6.05 -9.91 -21.04
N TYR A 407 -5.50 -9.77 -19.85
CA TYR A 407 -5.44 -8.48 -19.19
C TYR A 407 -4.25 -8.36 -18.22
N VAL A 408 -3.81 -7.12 -18.01
CA VAL A 408 -2.79 -6.79 -17.00
C VAL A 408 -3.37 -5.87 -15.94
N VAL A 409 -3.14 -6.24 -14.70
CA VAL A 409 -3.47 -5.43 -13.51
C VAL A 409 -2.41 -5.60 -12.44
N GLY A 410 -2.34 -4.64 -11.51
CA GLY A 410 -1.57 -4.74 -10.29
C GLY A 410 -2.46 -5.08 -9.11
N TRP A 411 -1.97 -5.89 -8.19
CA TRP A 411 -2.63 -6.16 -6.92
C TRP A 411 -1.75 -5.74 -5.75
N LEU A 412 -2.25 -4.81 -4.95
CA LEU A 412 -1.64 -4.42 -3.69
C LEU A 412 -2.18 -5.33 -2.58
N THR A 413 -1.32 -6.12 -1.95
CA THR A 413 -1.71 -6.96 -0.80
C THR A 413 -1.72 -6.11 0.47
N GLY A 414 -2.80 -5.35 0.67
CA GLY A 414 -2.92 -4.36 1.74
C GLY A 414 -2.97 -4.97 3.14
N SER A 415 -3.53 -6.16 3.26
CA SER A 415 -3.57 -6.90 4.53
C SER A 415 -2.20 -7.43 4.97
N ALA A 416 -1.16 -7.32 4.17
CA ALA A 416 0.15 -7.95 4.37
C ALA A 416 0.08 -9.49 4.51
N ASP A 417 -1.00 -10.11 4.04
CA ASP A 417 -1.26 -11.55 4.16
C ASP A 417 -1.74 -12.13 2.82
N GLY A 418 -1.03 -13.14 2.33
CA GLY A 418 -1.34 -13.80 1.06
C GLY A 418 -2.69 -14.54 1.05
N GLY A 419 -3.37 -14.70 2.18
CA GLY A 419 -4.74 -15.21 2.25
C GLY A 419 -5.72 -14.36 1.45
N GLU A 420 -5.45 -13.06 1.32
CA GLU A 420 -6.18 -12.12 0.48
C GLU A 420 -6.17 -12.55 -1.00
N ILE A 421 -5.01 -13.01 -1.49
CA ILE A 421 -4.85 -13.51 -2.86
C ILE A 421 -5.71 -14.77 -3.07
N TYR A 422 -5.77 -15.65 -2.08
CA TYR A 422 -6.61 -16.85 -2.14
C TYR A 422 -8.09 -16.49 -2.22
N ASP A 423 -8.58 -15.67 -1.31
CA ASP A 423 -10.01 -15.36 -1.21
C ASP A 423 -10.53 -14.59 -2.43
N PHE A 424 -9.75 -13.63 -2.93
CA PHE A 424 -10.20 -12.71 -3.96
C PHE A 424 -9.86 -13.13 -5.39
N LEU A 425 -8.69 -13.74 -5.59
CA LEU A 425 -8.10 -13.87 -6.92
C LEU A 425 -7.91 -15.32 -7.40
N LEU A 426 -7.62 -16.26 -6.50
CA LEU A 426 -7.37 -17.65 -6.87
C LEU A 426 -8.56 -18.57 -6.64
N ARG A 427 -9.41 -18.26 -5.65
CA ARG A 427 -10.58 -19.08 -5.36
C ARG A 427 -11.54 -19.12 -6.54
N THR A 428 -12.13 -20.29 -6.80
CA THR A 428 -13.16 -20.47 -7.82
C THR A 428 -14.31 -19.47 -7.60
N VAL A 429 -14.74 -18.82 -8.69
CA VAL A 429 -15.82 -17.81 -8.65
C VAL A 429 -17.14 -18.46 -8.25
N ASP A 430 -17.71 -18.00 -7.15
CA ASP A 430 -19.06 -18.34 -6.72
C ASP A 430 -19.82 -17.07 -6.33
N THR A 431 -20.71 -16.63 -7.20
CA THR A 431 -21.49 -15.39 -7.01
C THR A 431 -22.53 -15.53 -5.88
N GLY A 432 -22.95 -16.76 -5.53
CA GLY A 432 -23.88 -17.01 -4.43
C GLY A 432 -23.22 -16.84 -3.05
N ASN A 433 -21.94 -17.18 -2.94
CA ASN A 433 -21.14 -17.09 -1.72
C ASN A 433 -20.14 -15.92 -1.72
N PHE A 434 -20.14 -15.09 -2.76
CA PHE A 434 -19.22 -13.95 -2.92
C PHE A 434 -17.74 -14.33 -2.84
N THR A 435 -17.34 -15.50 -3.38
CA THR A 435 -15.95 -15.93 -3.44
C THR A 435 -15.35 -15.68 -4.83
N GLY A 436 -14.03 -15.45 -4.89
CA GLY A 436 -13.31 -15.19 -6.12
C GLY A 436 -13.80 -13.95 -6.86
N MET A 437 -14.20 -12.91 -6.14
CA MET A 437 -14.81 -11.70 -6.72
C MET A 437 -13.92 -11.04 -7.78
N TYR A 438 -12.63 -11.01 -7.53
CA TYR A 438 -11.61 -10.42 -8.40
C TYR A 438 -10.89 -11.46 -9.27
N ASN A 439 -11.34 -12.73 -9.24
CA ASN A 439 -10.90 -13.75 -10.19
C ASN A 439 -11.63 -13.52 -11.53
N TYR A 440 -11.16 -12.53 -12.25
CA TYR A 440 -11.81 -12.06 -13.49
C TYR A 440 -11.71 -13.08 -14.63
N GLY A 441 -10.69 -13.92 -14.61
CA GLY A 441 -10.41 -14.92 -15.63
C GLY A 441 -11.03 -16.30 -15.39
N TYR A 442 -11.76 -16.50 -14.28
CA TYR A 442 -12.36 -17.80 -13.92
C TYR A 442 -11.34 -18.93 -13.74
N TYR A 443 -10.16 -18.63 -13.22
CA TYR A 443 -9.27 -19.69 -12.73
C TYR A 443 -10.01 -20.57 -11.72
N SER A 444 -9.82 -21.89 -11.79
CA SER A 444 -10.46 -22.84 -10.88
C SER A 444 -9.55 -24.05 -10.68
N ASN A 445 -9.25 -24.35 -9.41
CA ASN A 445 -8.53 -25.55 -9.02
C ASN A 445 -9.02 -26.02 -7.65
N SER A 446 -9.58 -27.23 -7.60
CA SER A 446 -10.22 -27.76 -6.38
C SER A 446 -9.25 -27.99 -5.21
N GLU A 447 -7.95 -28.16 -5.46
CA GLU A 447 -6.95 -28.28 -4.39
C GLU A 447 -6.62 -26.89 -3.81
N VAL A 448 -6.53 -25.88 -4.66
CA VAL A 448 -6.37 -24.49 -4.24
C VAL A 448 -7.57 -24.02 -3.43
N ASP A 449 -8.81 -24.35 -3.87
CA ASP A 449 -10.04 -24.04 -3.13
C ASP A 449 -10.06 -24.65 -1.73
N LYS A 450 -9.67 -25.93 -1.60
CA LYS A 450 -9.56 -26.60 -0.31
C LYS A 450 -8.53 -25.94 0.61
N ILE A 451 -7.38 -25.56 0.07
CA ILE A 451 -6.34 -24.85 0.82
C ILE A 451 -6.88 -23.49 1.28
N CYS A 452 -7.57 -22.76 0.42
CA CYS A 452 -8.20 -21.49 0.77
C CYS A 452 -9.15 -21.64 1.97
N GLU A 453 -10.03 -22.65 1.97
CA GLU A 453 -10.93 -22.94 3.09
C GLU A 453 -10.18 -23.27 4.39
N GLN A 454 -9.09 -24.02 4.28
CA GLN A 454 -8.29 -24.42 5.46
C GLN A 454 -7.54 -23.25 6.08
N ILE A 455 -6.83 -22.44 5.26
CA ILE A 455 -6.03 -21.31 5.75
C ILE A 455 -6.87 -20.23 6.41
N ALA A 456 -8.14 -20.10 6.04
CA ALA A 456 -9.07 -19.16 6.64
C ALA A 456 -9.31 -19.40 8.14
N GLY A 457 -9.16 -20.65 8.62
CA GLY A 457 -9.43 -21.03 10.02
C GLY A 457 -8.20 -21.44 10.84
N ILE A 458 -7.03 -21.54 10.26
CA ILE A 458 -5.82 -22.01 10.96
C ILE A 458 -5.17 -20.86 11.73
N MET A 459 -5.29 -20.90 13.07
CA MET A 459 -4.71 -19.89 13.96
C MET A 459 -3.19 -20.02 14.14
N ASN A 460 -2.62 -21.24 13.95
CA ASN A 460 -1.17 -21.43 14.03
C ASN A 460 -0.49 -20.85 12.76
N PRO A 461 0.36 -19.81 12.88
CA PRO A 461 0.93 -19.17 11.70
C PRO A 461 1.90 -20.06 10.90
N LYS A 462 2.58 -21.03 11.53
CA LYS A 462 3.50 -21.94 10.82
C LYS A 462 2.74 -22.93 9.94
N ASP A 463 1.68 -23.52 10.48
CA ASP A 463 0.84 -24.48 9.74
C ASP A 463 0.11 -23.76 8.58
N ARG A 464 -0.36 -22.55 8.86
CA ARG A 464 -1.02 -21.69 7.86
C ARG A 464 -0.04 -21.33 6.74
N LEU A 465 1.16 -20.85 7.07
CA LEU A 465 2.21 -20.52 6.10
C LEU A 465 2.55 -21.71 5.19
N PHE A 466 2.71 -22.89 5.78
CA PHE A 466 3.03 -24.09 5.04
C PHE A 466 1.96 -24.41 3.97
N LEU A 467 0.67 -24.37 4.34
CA LEU A 467 -0.42 -24.61 3.40
C LEU A 467 -0.53 -23.52 2.31
N MET A 468 -0.36 -22.26 2.69
CA MET A 468 -0.34 -21.17 1.72
C MET A 468 0.77 -21.36 0.69
N GLN A 469 1.97 -21.71 1.12
CA GLN A 469 3.09 -21.96 0.22
C GLN A 469 2.85 -23.14 -0.72
N GLN A 470 2.15 -24.18 -0.28
CA GLN A 470 1.74 -25.30 -1.14
C GLN A 470 0.71 -24.86 -2.19
N GLY A 471 -0.33 -24.14 -1.80
CA GLY A 471 -1.35 -23.70 -2.73
C GLY A 471 -0.81 -22.70 -3.76
N PHE A 472 0.09 -21.79 -3.38
CA PHE A 472 0.76 -20.92 -4.35
C PHE A 472 1.62 -21.71 -5.34
N MET A 473 2.28 -22.80 -4.90
CA MET A 473 3.04 -23.66 -5.83
C MET A 473 2.11 -24.31 -6.85
N ILE A 474 0.99 -24.88 -6.42
CA ILE A 474 -0.01 -25.47 -7.32
C ILE A 474 -0.53 -24.44 -8.35
N ALA A 475 -0.95 -23.28 -7.87
CA ALA A 475 -1.48 -22.24 -8.76
C ALA A 475 -0.41 -21.68 -9.74
N MET A 476 0.87 -21.63 -9.33
CA MET A 476 1.97 -21.25 -10.22
C MET A 476 2.30 -22.35 -11.23
N GLU A 477 2.21 -23.63 -10.87
CA GLU A 477 2.38 -24.76 -11.79
C GLU A 477 1.29 -24.77 -12.85
N ASP A 478 0.06 -24.38 -12.50
CA ASP A 478 -1.07 -24.18 -13.40
C ASP A 478 -0.93 -22.93 -14.29
N VAL A 479 0.03 -22.08 -14.02
CA VAL A 479 0.14 -20.73 -14.61
C VAL A 479 -1.20 -20.02 -14.50
N ALA A 480 -1.70 -19.90 -13.25
CA ALA A 480 -2.91 -19.11 -12.97
C ALA A 480 -2.73 -17.65 -13.39
N TRP A 481 -1.53 -17.13 -13.27
CA TRP A 481 -1.08 -15.85 -13.83
C TRP A 481 0.36 -15.96 -14.33
N VAL A 482 0.78 -14.98 -15.13
CA VAL A 482 2.19 -14.67 -15.34
C VAL A 482 2.54 -13.47 -14.45
N PRO A 483 3.21 -13.67 -13.31
CA PRO A 483 3.72 -12.57 -12.53
C PRO A 483 4.70 -11.76 -13.38
N LEU A 484 4.53 -10.46 -13.46
CA LEU A 484 5.40 -9.59 -14.25
C LEU A 484 6.45 -8.95 -13.34
N TYR A 485 6.08 -7.90 -12.63
CA TYR A 485 7.02 -7.16 -11.82
C TYR A 485 6.42 -6.61 -10.52
N ILE A 486 7.31 -6.30 -9.59
CA ILE A 486 7.05 -5.51 -8.39
C ILE A 486 7.60 -4.11 -8.67
N PRO A 487 6.79 -3.05 -8.66
CA PRO A 487 7.27 -1.71 -8.96
C PRO A 487 8.18 -1.18 -7.85
N GLN A 488 9.00 -0.19 -8.18
CA GLN A 488 9.68 0.65 -7.19
C GLN A 488 9.13 2.08 -7.28
N TYR A 489 8.73 2.62 -6.16
CA TYR A 489 8.40 4.02 -6.03
C TYR A 489 9.64 4.83 -5.68
N ILE A 490 9.69 6.03 -6.23
CA ILE A 490 10.81 6.95 -6.08
C ILE A 490 10.34 8.17 -5.30
N TYR A 491 11.13 8.53 -4.30
CA TYR A 491 10.96 9.74 -3.52
C TYR A 491 12.20 10.60 -3.66
N GLY A 492 12.02 11.85 -4.10
CA GLY A 492 13.04 12.87 -3.93
C GLY A 492 12.97 13.41 -2.51
N CYS A 493 14.11 13.61 -1.86
CA CYS A 493 14.18 14.24 -0.55
C CYS A 493 15.42 15.10 -0.40
N LYS A 494 15.38 16.10 0.51
CA LYS A 494 16.58 16.86 0.89
C LYS A 494 17.61 15.92 1.53
N ASN A 495 18.88 16.10 1.20
CA ASN A 495 19.97 15.20 1.63
C ASN A 495 20.31 15.29 3.14
N ASN A 496 19.74 16.28 3.85
CA ASN A 496 19.80 16.38 5.31
C ASN A 496 18.63 15.67 6.01
N ILE A 497 17.85 14.86 5.31
CA ILE A 497 16.74 14.06 5.86
C ILE A 497 17.15 12.59 5.90
N ASP A 498 17.20 12.05 7.12
CA ASP A 498 17.31 10.61 7.36
C ASP A 498 15.91 10.00 7.44
N TRP A 499 15.58 9.20 6.46
CA TRP A 499 14.28 8.57 6.31
C TRP A 499 14.36 7.33 5.41
N ILE A 500 13.62 6.30 5.76
CA ILE A 500 13.39 5.11 4.92
C ILE A 500 11.92 5.12 4.52
N PRO A 501 11.59 5.21 3.22
CA PRO A 501 10.21 5.17 2.78
C PRO A 501 9.50 3.89 3.23
N TYR A 502 8.28 4.03 3.71
CA TYR A 502 7.47 2.91 4.14
C TYR A 502 6.88 2.16 2.94
N ALA A 503 7.04 0.84 2.91
CA ALA A 503 6.56 0.01 1.80
C ALA A 503 5.02 -0.06 1.70
N GLY A 504 4.29 0.26 2.78
CA GLY A 504 2.83 0.42 2.81
C GLY A 504 2.33 1.72 2.18
N MET A 505 3.24 2.49 1.57
CA MET A 505 2.92 3.74 0.87
C MET A 505 2.29 4.78 1.79
N GLY A 506 3.10 5.53 2.49
CA GLY A 506 2.64 6.60 3.37
C GLY A 506 3.81 7.28 4.06
N TYR A 507 3.54 8.40 4.69
CA TYR A 507 4.54 9.15 5.42
C TYR A 507 4.32 9.01 6.93
N ASN A 508 5.05 8.06 7.55
CA ASN A 508 5.15 7.99 9.00
C ASN A 508 6.18 9.00 9.50
N ILE A 509 5.72 10.12 10.03
CA ILE A 509 6.60 11.23 10.46
C ILE A 509 7.45 10.87 11.67
N GLU A 510 7.04 9.87 12.48
CA GLU A 510 7.84 9.39 13.61
C GLU A 510 9.23 8.90 13.19
N GLU A 511 9.36 8.41 11.95
CA GLU A 511 10.58 7.83 11.41
C GLU A 511 11.47 8.85 10.68
N ILE A 512 10.98 10.07 10.45
CA ILE A 512 11.70 11.11 9.72
C ILE A 512 12.54 11.95 10.69
N LYS A 513 13.83 12.12 10.35
CA LYS A 513 14.78 12.90 11.16
C LYS A 513 15.57 13.84 10.27
N PHE A 514 15.90 15.00 10.79
CA PHE A 514 16.92 15.86 10.21
C PHE A 514 18.31 15.44 10.73
N LEU A 515 19.30 15.39 9.82
CA LEU A 515 20.71 15.07 10.10
C LEU A 515 21.45 16.26 10.69
#